data_4901e77f4eaf24a8ed1b55099e35f267
#
_entry.id   4901e77f4eaf24a8ed1b55099e35f267
#
_cell.length_a   1.000
_cell.length_b   1.000
_cell.length_c   1.000
_cell.angle_alpha   90.00
_cell.angle_beta   90.00
_cell.angle_gamma   90.00
#
_symmetry.space_group_name_H-M   'P 1'
#
loop_
_entity.id
_entity.type
_entity.pdbx_description
1 polymer ?
#
loop_
_entity_poly.entity_id
_entity_poly.type
_entity_poly.pdbx_seq_one_letter_code
_entity_poly.pdbx_strand_id
1 'polypeptide(L)'
;MRPCGGFTPDMINFARSTNVYKIWADMIAFGGTDMPVGVHYYCPFAGRRDGKNFVYSHEQIMQKYQKNIKMVDRIPDALSGAMGNQMYVATFSTREEMEQFYSDVLAVTDGDAAAAQAELSQVLALGEPTTKALTPKPDLSPVVKPTTAVTKTPTRAVTKTSRRSRK
;
A
#
# COMPACT_ATOMS: atom_id res chain seq x y z
N MET A 1 8.02 -4.26 15.72
CA MET A 1 7.72 -3.34 14.60
C MET A 1 6.20 -3.29 14.41
N ARG A 2 5.61 -2.12 14.22
CA ARG A 2 4.16 -1.94 14.04
C ARG A 2 3.89 -1.58 12.58
N PRO A 3 2.89 -2.19 11.90
CA PRO A 3 2.49 -1.75 10.57
C PRO A 3 1.94 -0.33 10.62
N CYS A 4 2.03 0.40 9.49
CA CYS A 4 1.37 1.69 9.35
C CYS A 4 -0.15 1.51 9.44
N GLY A 5 -0.83 2.52 9.99
CA GLY A 5 -2.28 2.50 10.19
C GLY A 5 -3.04 3.28 9.12
N GLY A 6 -4.35 3.35 9.29
CA GLY A 6 -5.25 4.04 8.36
C GLY A 6 -5.25 3.38 6.98
N PHE A 7 -5.39 4.19 5.94
CA PHE A 7 -5.44 3.73 4.54
C PHE A 7 -4.06 3.53 3.90
N THR A 8 -2.97 3.83 4.62
CA THR A 8 -1.59 3.72 4.09
C THR A 8 -1.24 2.32 3.59
N PRO A 9 -1.58 1.21 4.29
CA PRO A 9 -1.31 -0.13 3.78
C PRO A 9 -2.00 -0.41 2.44
N ASP A 10 -3.26 0.01 2.32
CA ASP A 10 -4.04 -0.20 1.10
C ASP A 10 -3.49 0.64 -0.07
N MET A 11 -3.11 1.88 0.20
CA MET A 11 -2.43 2.73 -0.80
C MET A 11 -1.12 2.10 -1.29
N ILE A 12 -0.31 1.52 -0.40
CA ILE A 12 0.91 0.81 -0.79
C ILE A 12 0.57 -0.43 -1.63
N ASN A 13 -0.47 -1.18 -1.26
CA ASN A 13 -0.94 -2.33 -2.01
C ASN A 13 -1.34 -1.93 -3.44
N PHE A 14 -2.09 -0.86 -3.59
CA PHE A 14 -2.49 -0.34 -4.90
C PHE A 14 -1.30 0.22 -5.67
N ALA A 15 -0.41 0.99 -5.02
CA ALA A 15 0.74 1.60 -5.66
C ALA A 15 1.78 0.57 -6.15
N ARG A 16 1.89 -0.56 -5.49
CA ARG A 16 2.93 -1.57 -5.75
C ARG A 16 2.41 -2.92 -6.22
N SER A 17 1.10 -3.05 -6.42
CA SER A 17 0.47 -4.33 -6.79
C SER A 17 0.96 -5.48 -5.90
N THR A 18 0.99 -5.26 -4.59
CA THR A 18 1.50 -6.19 -3.58
C THR A 18 0.51 -6.35 -2.43
N ASN A 19 0.87 -7.11 -1.42
CA ASN A 19 0.07 -7.25 -0.19
C ASN A 19 0.97 -7.04 1.03
N VAL A 20 0.99 -5.82 1.55
CA VAL A 20 1.84 -5.47 2.72
C VAL A 20 1.39 -6.19 4.00
N TYR A 21 0.12 -6.59 4.12
CA TYR A 21 -0.37 -7.36 5.25
C TYR A 21 0.27 -8.76 5.26
N LYS A 22 0.35 -9.40 4.07
CA LYS A 22 1.05 -10.67 3.94
C LYS A 22 2.54 -10.52 4.17
N ILE A 23 3.17 -9.50 3.59
CA ILE A 23 4.60 -9.20 3.81
C ILE A 23 4.88 -9.05 5.30
N TRP A 24 4.04 -8.30 6.02
CA TRP A 24 4.21 -8.11 7.47
C TRP A 24 4.05 -9.43 8.24
N ALA A 25 3.04 -10.24 7.90
CA ALA A 25 2.81 -11.54 8.53
C ALA A 25 3.99 -12.50 8.28
N ASP A 26 4.49 -12.57 7.04
CA ASP A 26 5.63 -13.41 6.67
C ASP A 26 6.92 -12.99 7.41
N MET A 27 7.15 -11.66 7.54
CA MET A 27 8.29 -11.12 8.27
C MET A 27 8.26 -11.49 9.75
N ILE A 28 7.07 -11.52 10.37
CA ILE A 28 6.91 -11.94 11.78
C ILE A 28 7.09 -13.45 11.93
N ALA A 29 6.50 -14.23 11.04
CA ALA A 29 6.46 -15.69 11.16
C ALA A 29 7.77 -16.37 10.72
N PHE A 30 8.41 -15.83 9.68
CA PHE A 30 9.52 -16.50 8.97
C PHE A 30 10.79 -15.65 8.88
N GLY A 31 10.75 -14.39 9.31
CA GLY A 31 11.87 -13.45 9.22
C GLY A 31 12.16 -12.96 7.79
N GLY A 32 11.30 -13.27 6.82
CA GLY A 32 11.46 -12.91 5.41
C GLY A 32 10.17 -13.11 4.64
N THR A 33 10.09 -12.57 3.43
CA THR A 33 8.97 -12.77 2.51
C THR A 33 9.47 -12.95 1.08
N ASP A 34 8.77 -13.73 0.29
CA ASP A 34 8.94 -13.93 -1.14
C ASP A 34 7.93 -13.14 -1.98
N MET A 35 7.10 -12.31 -1.32
CA MET A 35 6.07 -11.52 -2.00
C MET A 35 6.70 -10.59 -3.05
N PRO A 36 6.28 -10.67 -4.31
CA PRO A 36 6.77 -9.78 -5.35
C PRO A 36 6.31 -8.35 -5.09
N VAL A 37 7.17 -7.40 -5.44
CA VAL A 37 6.81 -5.99 -5.56
C VAL A 37 6.60 -5.71 -7.05
N GLY A 38 5.34 -5.45 -7.40
CA GLY A 38 4.93 -5.23 -8.79
C GLY A 38 5.22 -3.83 -9.31
N VAL A 39 4.48 -3.44 -10.36
CA VAL A 39 4.60 -2.16 -11.03
C VAL A 39 4.35 -1.02 -10.05
N HIS A 40 5.06 0.07 -10.23
CA HIS A 40 4.87 1.29 -9.44
C HIS A 40 3.82 2.21 -10.08
N TYR A 41 2.78 2.51 -9.31
CA TYR A 41 1.78 3.53 -9.64
C TYR A 41 1.83 4.67 -8.64
N TYR A 42 1.43 5.86 -9.08
CA TYR A 42 1.10 6.97 -8.19
C TYR A 42 -0.25 6.69 -7.56
N CYS A 43 -0.31 6.72 -6.22
CA CYS A 43 -1.55 6.43 -5.49
C CYS A 43 -1.91 7.60 -4.56
N PRO A 44 -2.57 8.64 -5.09
CA PRO A 44 -3.01 9.77 -4.31
C PRO A 44 -4.15 9.42 -3.36
N PHE A 45 -4.17 10.11 -2.22
CA PHE A 45 -5.30 10.24 -1.32
C PHE A 45 -5.83 11.67 -1.41
N ALA A 46 -7.09 11.86 -1.74
CA ALA A 46 -7.72 13.16 -1.77
C ALA A 46 -8.94 13.17 -0.85
N GLY A 47 -8.98 14.12 0.07
CA GLY A 47 -10.08 14.32 1.02
C GLY A 47 -10.88 15.57 0.71
N ARG A 48 -12.21 15.47 0.64
CA ARG A 48 -13.12 16.61 0.54
C ARG A 48 -13.79 16.88 1.87
N ARG A 49 -14.00 18.16 2.19
CA ARG A 49 -14.76 18.60 3.37
C ARG A 49 -16.18 18.95 2.98
N ASP A 50 -17.14 18.49 3.77
CA ASP A 50 -18.52 18.94 3.67
C ASP A 50 -18.58 20.46 3.96
N GLY A 51 -19.47 21.16 3.28
CA GLY A 51 -19.60 22.62 3.42
C GLY A 51 -18.71 23.46 2.50
N LYS A 52 -17.80 22.84 1.72
CA LYS A 52 -17.12 23.51 0.60
C LYS A 52 -17.86 23.26 -0.72
N ASN A 53 -17.96 24.27 -1.56
CA ASN A 53 -18.57 24.18 -2.88
C ASN A 53 -17.50 23.79 -3.92
N PHE A 54 -17.50 22.52 -4.30
CA PHE A 54 -16.54 22.01 -5.30
C PHE A 54 -17.08 22.21 -6.72
N VAL A 55 -16.17 22.50 -7.66
CA VAL A 55 -16.47 22.66 -9.10
C VAL A 55 -17.09 21.39 -9.66
N TYR A 56 -16.53 20.23 -9.32
CA TYR A 56 -17.03 18.94 -9.76
C TYR A 56 -17.79 18.24 -8.63
N SER A 57 -19.00 17.74 -8.93
CA SER A 57 -19.73 16.92 -7.97
C SER A 57 -19.04 15.58 -7.70
N HIS A 58 -19.49 14.87 -6.66
CA HIS A 58 -19.01 13.52 -6.37
C HIS A 58 -19.19 12.58 -7.57
N GLU A 59 -20.37 12.61 -8.18
CA GLU A 59 -20.74 11.76 -9.32
C GLU A 59 -19.89 12.06 -10.55
N GLN A 60 -19.59 13.34 -10.80
CA GLN A 60 -18.73 13.75 -11.90
C GLN A 60 -17.30 13.24 -11.74
N ILE A 61 -16.74 13.30 -10.52
CA ILE A 61 -15.43 12.72 -10.23
C ILE A 61 -15.44 11.20 -10.37
N MET A 62 -16.47 10.54 -9.85
CA MET A 62 -16.63 9.09 -9.98
C MET A 62 -16.71 8.65 -11.44
N GLN A 63 -17.44 9.39 -12.28
CA GLN A 63 -17.57 9.10 -13.69
C GLN A 63 -16.26 9.37 -14.45
N LYS A 64 -15.60 10.51 -14.19
CA LYS A 64 -14.37 10.91 -14.87
C LYS A 64 -13.21 9.96 -14.59
N TYR A 65 -13.07 9.51 -13.33
CA TYR A 65 -11.96 8.68 -12.86
C TYR A 65 -12.34 7.23 -12.53
N GLN A 66 -13.44 6.72 -13.05
CA GLN A 66 -13.98 5.40 -12.76
C GLN A 66 -12.93 4.27 -12.86
N LYS A 67 -12.04 4.33 -13.85
CA LYS A 67 -11.00 3.31 -14.07
C LYS A 67 -9.83 3.40 -13.08
N ASN A 68 -9.60 4.58 -12.56
CA ASN A 68 -8.46 4.90 -11.70
C ASN A 68 -8.79 4.77 -10.22
N ILE A 69 -10.03 5.08 -9.84
CA ILE A 69 -10.47 5.05 -8.44
C ILE A 69 -10.47 3.61 -7.93
N LYS A 70 -9.80 3.41 -6.78
CA LYS A 70 -9.69 2.12 -6.09
C LYS A 70 -10.52 2.05 -4.82
N MET A 71 -10.66 3.18 -4.14
CA MET A 71 -11.43 3.26 -2.90
C MET A 71 -12.09 4.63 -2.78
N VAL A 72 -13.32 4.63 -2.35
CA VAL A 72 -14.08 5.83 -2.00
C VAL A 72 -14.86 5.51 -0.74
N ASP A 73 -14.77 6.38 0.26
CA ASP A 73 -15.48 6.16 1.52
C ASP A 73 -15.78 7.48 2.22
N ARG A 74 -16.72 7.43 3.16
CA ARG A 74 -16.98 8.50 4.13
C ARG A 74 -16.11 8.30 5.34
N ILE A 75 -15.37 9.33 5.71
CA ILE A 75 -14.49 9.29 6.88
C ILE A 75 -15.31 9.52 8.13
N PRO A 76 -15.15 8.69 9.18
CA PRO A 76 -15.82 8.90 10.46
C PRO A 76 -15.54 10.29 11.03
N ASP A 77 -16.55 10.89 11.69
CA ASP A 77 -16.50 12.26 12.22
C ASP A 77 -15.30 12.53 13.12
N ALA A 78 -14.88 11.53 13.90
CA ALA A 78 -13.69 11.62 14.75
C ALA A 78 -12.38 11.89 13.99
N LEU A 79 -12.31 11.54 12.71
CA LEU A 79 -11.14 11.70 11.84
C LEU A 79 -11.34 12.78 10.78
N SER A 80 -12.58 13.24 10.57
CA SER A 80 -12.93 14.18 9.51
C SER A 80 -12.20 15.53 9.62
N GLY A 81 -11.86 15.94 10.84
CA GLY A 81 -11.09 17.16 11.07
C GLY A 81 -9.72 17.17 10.40
N ALA A 82 -9.04 16.02 10.35
CA ALA A 82 -7.71 15.88 9.75
C ALA A 82 -7.76 15.47 8.28
N MET A 83 -8.73 14.61 7.89
CA MET A 83 -8.71 13.91 6.61
C MET A 83 -9.83 14.35 5.63
N GLY A 84 -10.75 15.21 6.07
CA GLY A 84 -11.98 15.52 5.33
C GLY A 84 -13.10 14.54 5.64
N ASN A 85 -14.26 14.76 5.04
CA ASN A 85 -15.48 13.94 5.27
C ASN A 85 -15.65 12.86 4.19
N GLN A 86 -15.21 13.14 2.97
CA GLN A 86 -15.26 12.23 1.83
C GLN A 86 -13.85 12.00 1.30
N MET A 87 -13.44 10.74 1.15
CA MET A 87 -12.13 10.41 0.61
C MET A 87 -12.20 9.74 -0.75
N TYR A 88 -11.13 9.90 -1.51
CA TYR A 88 -10.87 9.22 -2.78
C TYR A 88 -9.44 8.70 -2.78
N VAL A 89 -9.26 7.44 -3.12
CA VAL A 89 -7.96 6.83 -3.40
C VAL A 89 -7.99 6.32 -4.83
N ALA A 90 -7.01 6.74 -5.62
CA ALA A 90 -6.93 6.39 -7.03
C ALA A 90 -5.52 5.91 -7.39
N THR A 91 -5.32 5.36 -8.58
CA THR A 91 -4.00 4.98 -9.10
C THR A 91 -3.80 5.54 -10.49
N PHE A 92 -2.59 6.07 -10.74
CA PHE A 92 -2.21 6.67 -12.01
C PHE A 92 -0.85 6.14 -12.46
N SER A 93 -0.66 6.09 -13.77
CA SER A 93 0.63 5.66 -14.35
C SER A 93 1.63 6.80 -14.40
N THR A 94 1.17 8.05 -14.51
CA THR A 94 2.01 9.24 -14.59
C THR A 94 1.70 10.23 -13.47
N ARG A 95 2.67 11.11 -13.22
CA ARG A 95 2.55 12.19 -12.23
C ARG A 95 1.55 13.24 -12.67
N GLU A 96 1.54 13.56 -13.95
CA GLU A 96 0.67 14.57 -14.55
C GLU A 96 -0.81 14.18 -14.40
N GLU A 97 -1.14 12.91 -14.63
CA GLU A 97 -2.52 12.39 -14.38
C GLU A 97 -2.92 12.52 -12.91
N MET A 98 -2.00 12.23 -11.99
CA MET A 98 -2.23 12.39 -10.56
C MET A 98 -2.45 13.85 -10.17
N GLU A 99 -1.64 14.78 -10.71
CA GLU A 99 -1.78 16.23 -10.45
C GLU A 99 -3.11 16.75 -10.99
N GLN A 100 -3.51 16.30 -12.18
CA GLN A 100 -4.81 16.65 -12.75
C GLN A 100 -5.97 16.14 -11.88
N PHE A 101 -5.85 14.93 -11.36
CA PHE A 101 -6.83 14.38 -10.44
C PHE A 101 -6.95 15.22 -9.16
N TYR A 102 -5.85 15.65 -8.54
CA TYR A 102 -5.88 16.54 -7.38
C TYR A 102 -6.53 17.87 -7.72
N SER A 103 -6.16 18.48 -8.85
CA SER A 103 -6.73 19.74 -9.32
C SER A 103 -8.25 19.63 -9.45
N ASP A 104 -8.76 18.54 -10.06
CA ASP A 104 -10.19 18.35 -10.26
C ASP A 104 -10.93 18.05 -8.95
N VAL A 105 -10.36 17.21 -8.11
CA VAL A 105 -11.02 16.82 -6.85
C VAL A 105 -11.07 17.99 -5.87
N LEU A 106 -10.05 18.82 -5.83
CA LEU A 106 -9.93 19.90 -4.85
C LEU A 106 -10.39 21.27 -5.36
N ALA A 107 -10.78 21.39 -6.65
CA ALA A 107 -11.28 22.63 -7.21
C ALA A 107 -12.54 23.10 -6.49
N VAL A 108 -12.50 24.31 -5.93
CA VAL A 108 -13.62 24.98 -5.25
C VAL A 108 -14.10 26.19 -6.04
N THR A 109 -15.39 26.51 -5.98
CA THR A 109 -16.03 27.58 -6.76
C THR A 109 -15.98 28.96 -6.10
N ASP A 110 -15.89 29.03 -4.75
CA ASP A 110 -15.97 30.26 -4.00
C ASP A 110 -14.63 30.59 -3.30
N GLY A 111 -14.42 31.88 -2.97
CA GLY A 111 -13.28 32.57 -2.34
C GLY A 111 -12.22 31.81 -1.51
N ASP A 112 -12.42 30.53 -1.26
CA ASP A 112 -11.43 29.61 -0.67
C ASP A 112 -10.41 29.07 -1.67
N ALA A 113 -10.42 29.52 -2.93
CA ALA A 113 -9.51 29.04 -3.97
C ALA A 113 -8.03 29.18 -3.59
N ALA A 114 -7.67 30.26 -2.89
CA ALA A 114 -6.30 30.47 -2.43
C ALA A 114 -5.88 29.43 -1.37
N ALA A 115 -6.78 29.07 -0.46
CA ALA A 115 -6.51 28.07 0.57
C ALA A 115 -6.40 26.66 -0.05
N ALA A 116 -7.28 26.34 -1.02
CA ALA A 116 -7.25 25.07 -1.74
C ALA A 116 -5.97 24.91 -2.60
N GLN A 117 -5.51 25.99 -3.23
CA GLN A 117 -4.24 26.00 -3.96
C GLN A 117 -3.03 25.83 -3.03
N ALA A 118 -3.06 26.42 -1.84
CA ALA A 118 -2.01 26.22 -0.84
C ALA A 118 -1.95 24.76 -0.35
N GLU A 119 -3.11 24.15 -0.06
CA GLU A 119 -3.19 22.72 0.30
C GLU A 119 -2.67 21.83 -0.84
N LEU A 120 -3.04 22.11 -2.10
CA LEU A 120 -2.57 21.37 -3.26
C LEU A 120 -1.06 21.48 -3.43
N SER A 121 -0.51 22.69 -3.30
CA SER A 121 0.93 22.94 -3.40
C SER A 121 1.72 22.18 -2.31
N GLN A 122 1.19 22.11 -1.09
CA GLN A 122 1.81 21.33 -0.02
C GLN A 122 1.82 19.82 -0.32
N VAL A 123 0.71 19.29 -0.81
CA VAL A 123 0.60 17.86 -1.16
C VAL A 123 1.58 17.50 -2.29
N LEU A 124 1.70 18.35 -3.30
CA LEU A 124 2.60 18.14 -4.43
C LEU A 124 4.08 18.29 -4.02
N ALA A 125 4.41 19.22 -3.13
CA ALA A 125 5.76 19.39 -2.59
C ALA A 125 6.22 18.18 -1.75
N LEU A 126 5.31 17.54 -1.01
CA LEU A 126 5.61 16.32 -0.26
C LEU A 126 5.79 15.10 -1.19
N GLY A 127 5.27 15.15 -2.41
CA GLY A 127 5.41 14.14 -3.44
C GLY A 127 6.68 14.21 -4.28
N GLU A 128 7.52 15.24 -4.10
CA GLU A 128 8.82 15.27 -4.75
C GLU A 128 9.67 14.10 -4.24
N PRO A 129 10.03 13.13 -5.11
CA PRO A 129 10.98 12.13 -4.71
C PRO A 129 12.28 12.85 -4.38
N THR A 130 12.67 12.86 -3.12
CA THR A 130 14.04 13.24 -2.77
C THR A 130 14.94 12.22 -3.45
N THR A 131 15.31 12.49 -4.69
CA THR A 131 16.39 11.81 -5.41
C THR A 131 17.72 12.23 -4.78
N LYS A 132 17.82 12.09 -3.47
CA LYS A 132 19.12 11.95 -2.85
C LYS A 132 19.55 10.56 -3.27
N ALA A 133 20.48 10.51 -4.21
CA ALA A 133 21.14 9.30 -4.62
C ALA A 133 21.38 8.43 -3.38
N LEU A 134 20.69 7.30 -3.32
CA LEU A 134 21.04 6.25 -2.39
C LEU A 134 22.47 5.87 -2.78
N THR A 135 23.41 6.32 -1.96
CA THR A 135 24.79 5.81 -2.00
C THR A 135 24.72 4.29 -2.08
N PRO A 136 25.55 3.67 -2.92
CA PRO A 136 25.46 2.25 -3.15
C PRO A 136 25.60 1.49 -1.84
N LYS A 137 24.66 0.56 -1.64
CA LYS A 137 24.64 -0.53 -0.71
C LYS A 137 25.96 -0.80 0.03
N PRO A 138 25.95 -0.93 1.35
CA PRO A 138 26.98 -1.72 1.99
C PRO A 138 26.90 -3.15 1.42
N ASP A 139 28.03 -3.62 0.95
CA ASP A 139 28.26 -4.97 0.44
C ASP A 139 27.77 -5.98 1.50
N LEU A 140 26.63 -6.60 1.25
CA LEU A 140 26.17 -7.75 2.01
C LEU A 140 26.96 -8.96 1.48
N SER A 141 28.22 -9.06 1.91
CA SER A 141 28.98 -10.30 1.80
C SER A 141 28.14 -11.44 2.37
N PRO A 142 28.08 -12.59 1.72
CA PRO A 142 27.18 -13.67 2.09
C PRO A 142 27.49 -14.13 3.51
N VAL A 143 26.52 -13.99 4.38
CA VAL A 143 26.54 -14.61 5.70
C VAL A 143 26.69 -16.11 5.49
N VAL A 144 27.83 -16.60 5.93
CA VAL A 144 28.20 -18.02 5.94
C VAL A 144 27.06 -18.82 6.55
N LYS A 145 26.44 -19.67 5.76
CA LYS A 145 25.42 -20.61 6.23
C LYS A 145 26.05 -21.51 7.28
N PRO A 146 25.48 -21.68 8.47
CA PRO A 146 25.91 -22.73 9.37
C PRO A 146 25.60 -24.08 8.72
N THR A 147 26.64 -24.83 8.43
CA THR A 147 26.56 -26.22 7.98
C THR A 147 25.98 -27.06 9.13
N THR A 148 24.69 -27.31 9.10
CA THR A 148 24.05 -28.28 9.98
C THR A 148 24.41 -29.67 9.47
N ALA A 149 25.35 -30.31 10.14
CA ALA A 149 25.64 -31.73 9.95
C ALA A 149 24.39 -32.53 10.26
N VAL A 150 23.77 -33.09 9.23
CA VAL A 150 22.67 -34.06 9.37
C VAL A 150 23.25 -35.35 9.88
N THR A 151 23.10 -35.61 11.16
CA THR A 151 23.37 -36.89 11.78
C THR A 151 22.33 -37.90 11.28
N LYS A 152 22.78 -38.84 10.46
CA LYS A 152 21.95 -39.95 9.99
C LYS A 152 21.59 -40.84 11.16
N THR A 153 20.33 -40.87 11.57
CA THR A 153 19.77 -41.82 12.49
C THR A 153 19.56 -43.14 11.74
N PRO A 154 20.01 -44.29 12.26
CA PRO A 154 19.84 -45.57 11.57
C PRO A 154 18.36 -46.02 11.64
N THR A 155 17.83 -46.35 10.49
CA THR A 155 16.50 -46.95 10.29
C THR A 155 16.40 -48.30 11.00
N ARG A 156 15.55 -48.37 12.01
CA ARG A 156 15.22 -49.62 12.70
C ARG A 156 14.30 -50.47 11.80
N ALA A 157 14.80 -51.64 11.39
CA ALA A 157 14.06 -52.62 10.61
C ALA A 157 12.81 -53.12 11.39
N VAL A 158 11.63 -52.96 10.78
CA VAL A 158 10.39 -53.54 11.29
C VAL A 158 10.28 -54.96 10.76
N THR A 159 10.44 -55.93 11.65
CA THR A 159 10.23 -57.36 11.41
C THR A 159 8.75 -57.62 11.20
N LYS A 160 8.34 -58.11 10.04
CA LYS A 160 7.01 -58.65 9.77
C LYS A 160 6.80 -59.96 10.51
N THR A 161 5.93 -59.95 11.51
CA THR A 161 5.44 -61.17 12.14
C THR A 161 4.20 -61.63 11.37
N SER A 162 4.38 -62.70 10.63
CA SER A 162 3.31 -63.48 9.98
C SER A 162 2.42 -64.14 11.06
N ARG A 163 1.16 -63.78 11.09
CA ARG A 163 0.16 -64.52 11.92
C ARG A 163 -0.65 -65.44 11.03
N ARG A 164 -0.29 -66.70 11.14
CA ARG A 164 -0.90 -67.85 10.48
C ARG A 164 -2.35 -68.05 11.01
N SER A 165 -3.30 -68.19 10.07
CA SER A 165 -4.67 -68.67 10.32
C SER A 165 -4.66 -70.09 10.86
N ARG A 166 -5.54 -70.36 11.85
CA ARG A 166 -6.13 -71.67 12.10
C ARG A 166 -7.60 -71.49 12.43
N LYS A 167 -8.39 -72.25 11.61
CA LYS A 167 -9.73 -72.77 11.81
C LYS A 167 -10.82 -71.88 12.37
#